data_4c721b6d5dd0d4147ea6d9316ef99f53
#
_entry.id   4c721b6d5dd0d4147ea6d9316ef99f53
#
_cell.length_a   1.000
_cell.length_b   1.000
_cell.length_c   1.000
_cell.angle_alpha   90.00
_cell.angle_beta   90.00
_cell.angle_gamma   90.00
#
_symmetry.space_group_name_H-M   'P 1'
#
loop_
_entity.id
_entity.type
_entity.pdbx_description
1 polymer ?
#
loop_
_entity_poly.entity_id
_entity_poly.type
_entity_poly.pdbx_seq_one_letter_code
_entity_poly.pdbx_strand_id
1 'polypeptide(L)'
;MPSTYAHRCFGADVLTQLPEALQKKIEPYRALYDIGLHGPDLLFYYKALQSNPVNRLGNAMHEQPGTVFFERARSVIRNAKNRDAALVYALGYICHFALDSTCHPYVEQYVRTSGVSHCEIETEFDNQLLRREGRDPLHDLTASHIQPSRIWANVVAPFYEGVTVDEVYQAMTGMVFVHKMLLASNPVKRWVVLTAIRAAGKWEFMHGLVANPQPNPQCTESGKQLDALYQSAIPLAVRLINEYVAGLDTDAPLDAAYQHTCGEN
;
A
#
# COMPACT_ATOMS: atom_id res chain seq x y z
N MET A 1 4.55 7.26 2.19
CA MET A 1 4.20 6.02 2.96
C MET A 1 2.71 5.99 3.05
N PRO A 2 2.12 4.93 2.66
CA PRO A 2 0.71 4.86 2.37
C PRO A 2 -0.12 4.59 3.60
N SER A 3 -1.34 5.02 3.51
CA SER A 3 -2.39 4.62 4.40
C SER A 3 -2.67 3.12 4.20
N THR A 4 -2.18 2.33 5.13
CA THR A 4 -2.23 0.86 5.07
C THR A 4 -3.67 0.35 5.08
N TYR A 5 -4.53 1.00 5.86
CA TYR A 5 -5.93 0.58 5.99
C TYR A 5 -6.77 0.96 4.77
N ALA A 6 -6.53 2.13 4.19
CA ALA A 6 -7.22 2.54 2.97
C ALA A 6 -6.91 1.60 1.80
N HIS A 7 -5.66 1.19 1.61
CA HIS A 7 -5.31 0.20 0.58
C HIS A 7 -6.04 -1.14 0.80
N ARG A 8 -6.13 -1.61 2.04
CA ARG A 8 -6.90 -2.82 2.38
C ARG A 8 -8.38 -2.67 2.04
N CYS A 9 -9.02 -1.57 2.46
CA CYS A 9 -10.43 -1.30 2.17
C CYS A 9 -10.64 -1.20 0.65
N PHE A 10 -9.78 -0.45 -0.03
CA PHE A 10 -9.83 -0.27 -1.47
C PHE A 10 -9.76 -1.60 -2.23
N GLY A 11 -8.80 -2.45 -1.88
CA GLY A 11 -8.70 -3.78 -2.47
C GLY A 11 -9.92 -4.65 -2.22
N ALA A 12 -10.54 -4.55 -1.04
CA ALA A 12 -11.77 -5.26 -0.73
C ALA A 12 -12.96 -4.75 -1.60
N ASP A 13 -13.10 -3.42 -1.74
CA ASP A 13 -14.16 -2.81 -2.56
C ASP A 13 -13.97 -3.15 -4.05
N VAL A 14 -12.73 -3.05 -4.57
CA VAL A 14 -12.41 -3.47 -5.95
C VAL A 14 -12.76 -4.93 -6.17
N LEU A 15 -12.37 -5.82 -5.23
CA LEU A 15 -12.62 -7.26 -5.35
C LEU A 15 -14.10 -7.58 -5.53
N THR A 16 -15.00 -6.84 -4.86
CA THR A 16 -16.46 -7.04 -5.01
C THR A 16 -16.98 -6.68 -6.40
N GLN A 17 -16.27 -5.87 -7.15
CA GLN A 17 -16.64 -5.40 -8.49
C GLN A 17 -15.96 -6.17 -9.62
N LEU A 18 -15.02 -7.07 -9.29
CA LEU A 18 -14.38 -7.93 -10.28
C LEU A 18 -15.35 -9.03 -10.78
N PRO A 19 -15.15 -9.54 -12.01
CA PRO A 19 -15.87 -10.73 -12.49
C PRO A 19 -15.71 -11.91 -11.51
N GLU A 20 -16.77 -12.70 -11.33
CA GLU A 20 -16.80 -13.86 -10.42
C GLU A 20 -15.63 -14.84 -10.63
N ALA A 21 -15.24 -15.03 -11.90
CA ALA A 21 -14.10 -15.88 -12.23
C ALA A 21 -12.77 -15.37 -11.63
N LEU A 22 -12.57 -14.05 -11.58
CA LEU A 22 -11.39 -13.45 -10.94
C LEU A 22 -11.50 -13.49 -9.42
N GLN A 23 -12.67 -13.26 -8.85
CA GLN A 23 -12.89 -13.39 -7.41
C GLN A 23 -12.52 -14.82 -6.94
N LYS A 24 -13.04 -15.86 -7.62
CA LYS A 24 -12.71 -17.27 -7.36
C LYS A 24 -11.22 -17.60 -7.53
N LYS A 25 -10.54 -16.93 -8.44
CA LYS A 25 -9.09 -17.08 -8.64
C LYS A 25 -8.29 -16.44 -7.51
N ILE A 26 -8.74 -15.31 -6.98
CA ILE A 26 -8.08 -14.58 -5.88
C ILE A 26 -8.28 -15.29 -4.53
N GLU A 27 -9.43 -15.89 -4.29
CA GLU A 27 -9.82 -16.47 -3.00
C GLU A 27 -8.74 -17.42 -2.40
N PRO A 28 -8.18 -18.42 -3.11
CA PRO A 28 -7.16 -19.32 -2.57
C PRO A 28 -5.83 -18.62 -2.25
N TYR A 29 -5.58 -17.45 -2.83
CA TYR A 29 -4.36 -16.67 -2.70
C TYR A 29 -4.61 -15.29 -2.07
N ARG A 30 -5.69 -15.15 -1.29
CA ARG A 30 -6.10 -13.87 -0.71
C ARG A 30 -4.96 -13.17 0.02
N ALA A 31 -4.12 -13.89 0.74
CA ALA A 31 -2.97 -13.31 1.42
C ALA A 31 -1.95 -12.66 0.46
N LEU A 32 -1.78 -13.19 -0.76
CA LEU A 32 -0.94 -12.56 -1.79
C LEU A 32 -1.58 -11.31 -2.38
N TYR A 33 -2.90 -11.34 -2.59
CA TYR A 33 -3.64 -10.15 -2.99
C TYR A 33 -3.46 -9.04 -1.96
N ASP A 34 -3.70 -9.37 -0.68
CA ASP A 34 -3.57 -8.44 0.44
C ASP A 34 -2.15 -7.86 0.58
N ILE A 35 -1.11 -8.67 0.34
CA ILE A 35 0.28 -8.19 0.29
C ILE A 35 0.49 -7.25 -0.92
N GLY A 36 -0.06 -7.61 -2.06
CA GLY A 36 0.02 -6.81 -3.29
C GLY A 36 -0.60 -5.42 -3.15
N LEU A 37 -1.66 -5.26 -2.31
CA LEU A 37 -2.29 -3.97 -2.00
C LEU A 37 -1.31 -2.92 -1.44
N HIS A 38 -0.12 -3.34 -1.03
CA HIS A 38 0.91 -2.42 -0.54
C HIS A 38 2.02 -2.15 -1.55
N GLY A 39 1.96 -2.77 -2.72
CA GLY A 39 2.91 -2.50 -3.79
C GLY A 39 4.36 -2.44 -3.32
N PRO A 40 5.12 -1.40 -3.71
CA PRO A 40 6.52 -1.22 -3.31
C PRO A 40 6.69 -0.76 -1.86
N ASP A 41 5.64 -0.29 -1.19
CA ASP A 41 5.69 0.15 0.20
C ASP A 41 6.10 -0.93 1.17
N LEU A 42 5.79 -2.19 0.83
CA LEU A 42 6.26 -3.34 1.60
C LEU A 42 7.77 -3.26 1.85
N LEU A 43 8.54 -2.77 0.87
CA LEU A 43 9.99 -2.70 0.95
C LEU A 43 10.50 -1.69 1.98
N PHE A 44 9.71 -0.68 2.34
CA PHE A 44 10.07 0.30 3.38
C PHE A 44 10.22 -0.33 4.77
N TYR A 45 9.54 -1.45 4.99
CA TYR A 45 9.54 -2.14 6.28
C TYR A 45 10.72 -3.09 6.47
N TYR A 46 11.54 -3.33 5.43
CA TYR A 46 12.80 -4.04 5.60
C TYR A 46 13.81 -3.15 6.31
N LYS A 47 14.15 -3.50 7.57
CA LYS A 47 15.06 -2.69 8.41
C LYS A 47 14.68 -1.20 8.39
N ALA A 48 13.41 -0.89 8.61
CA ALA A 48 12.76 0.42 8.38
C ALA A 48 13.49 1.64 9.00
N LEU A 49 14.29 1.44 10.06
CA LEU A 49 15.02 2.54 10.71
C LEU A 49 16.36 2.88 10.04
N GLN A 50 16.79 2.07 9.05
CA GLN A 50 18.09 2.21 8.38
C GLN A 50 17.90 2.31 6.88
N SER A 51 18.57 3.27 6.23
CA SER A 51 18.65 3.27 4.77
C SER A 51 19.42 2.05 4.28
N ASN A 52 18.83 1.31 3.35
CA ASN A 52 19.37 0.09 2.76
C ASN A 52 18.94 -0.04 1.29
N PRO A 53 19.56 -0.94 0.49
CA PRO A 53 19.20 -1.08 -0.92
C PRO A 53 17.72 -1.42 -1.16
N VAL A 54 17.09 -2.21 -0.28
CA VAL A 54 15.70 -2.67 -0.45
C VAL A 54 14.72 -1.51 -0.29
N ASN A 55 14.85 -0.70 0.76
CA ASN A 55 13.95 0.44 0.93
C ASN A 55 14.23 1.59 -0.06
N ARG A 56 15.47 1.74 -0.55
CA ARG A 56 15.76 2.66 -1.66
C ARG A 56 15.11 2.20 -2.96
N LEU A 57 15.05 0.89 -3.21
CA LEU A 57 14.32 0.36 -4.36
C LEU A 57 12.83 0.71 -4.27
N GLY A 58 12.21 0.55 -3.08
CA GLY A 58 10.82 0.95 -2.85
C GLY A 58 10.57 2.41 -3.22
N ASN A 59 11.45 3.33 -2.77
CA ASN A 59 11.33 4.75 -3.15
C ASN A 59 11.46 4.96 -4.67
N ALA A 60 12.49 4.37 -5.28
CA ALA A 60 12.72 4.52 -6.73
C ALA A 60 11.54 4.01 -7.58
N MET A 61 10.83 2.97 -7.10
CA MET A 61 9.67 2.44 -7.81
C MET A 61 8.46 3.39 -7.78
N HIS A 62 8.33 4.24 -6.76
CA HIS A 62 7.26 5.27 -6.73
C HIS A 62 7.51 6.40 -7.74
N GLU A 63 8.77 6.65 -8.08
CA GLU A 63 9.16 7.68 -9.04
C GLU A 63 9.12 7.20 -10.50
N GLN A 64 8.96 5.89 -10.72
CA GLN A 64 8.92 5.29 -12.05
C GLN A 64 7.48 5.11 -12.54
N PRO A 65 7.24 5.21 -13.87
CA PRO A 65 5.96 4.83 -14.44
C PRO A 65 5.59 3.38 -14.11
N GLY A 66 4.32 3.13 -13.85
CA GLY A 66 3.81 1.78 -13.57
C GLY A 66 4.13 0.78 -14.69
N THR A 67 4.26 1.23 -15.94
CA THR A 67 4.65 0.38 -17.09
C THR A 67 5.91 -0.41 -16.80
N VAL A 68 6.92 0.19 -16.14
CA VAL A 68 8.19 -0.48 -15.84
C VAL A 68 7.97 -1.72 -14.98
N PHE A 69 7.17 -1.58 -13.93
CA PHE A 69 6.84 -2.72 -13.06
C PHE A 69 5.93 -3.73 -13.75
N PHE A 70 4.84 -3.29 -14.40
CA PHE A 70 3.82 -4.20 -14.91
C PHE A 70 4.26 -4.98 -16.16
N GLU A 71 5.15 -4.43 -17.00
CA GLU A 71 5.81 -5.18 -18.08
C GLU A 71 6.71 -6.28 -17.53
N ARG A 72 7.53 -5.96 -16.52
CA ARG A 72 8.35 -6.95 -15.81
C ARG A 72 7.47 -8.00 -15.15
N ALA A 73 6.39 -7.60 -14.48
CA ALA A 73 5.46 -8.49 -13.79
C ALA A 73 4.82 -9.51 -14.76
N ARG A 74 4.49 -9.11 -16.01
CA ARG A 74 4.06 -10.07 -17.05
C ARG A 74 5.07 -11.21 -17.24
N SER A 75 6.36 -10.87 -17.36
CA SER A 75 7.41 -11.87 -17.52
C SER A 75 7.53 -12.77 -16.30
N VAL A 76 7.50 -12.19 -15.08
CA VAL A 76 7.54 -12.96 -13.82
C VAL A 76 6.37 -13.93 -13.74
N ILE A 77 5.14 -13.49 -14.04
CA ILE A 77 3.94 -14.32 -13.98
C ILE A 77 4.00 -15.44 -15.01
N ARG A 78 4.40 -15.15 -16.26
CA ARG A 78 4.51 -16.16 -17.33
C ARG A 78 5.48 -17.28 -16.98
N ASN A 79 6.57 -16.96 -16.25
CA ASN A 79 7.62 -17.91 -15.87
C ASN A 79 7.44 -18.50 -14.46
N ALA A 80 6.43 -18.08 -13.70
CA ALA A 80 6.21 -18.52 -12.33
C ALA A 80 5.79 -20.00 -12.25
N LYS A 81 6.34 -20.75 -11.27
CA LYS A 81 5.90 -22.13 -10.97
C LYS A 81 4.41 -22.21 -10.61
N ASN A 82 3.92 -21.22 -9.87
CA ASN A 82 2.51 -21.04 -9.57
C ASN A 82 2.06 -19.70 -10.17
N ARG A 83 1.60 -19.79 -11.40
CA ARG A 83 1.19 -18.64 -12.21
C ARG A 83 0.01 -17.88 -11.58
N ASP A 84 -0.98 -18.60 -11.05
CA ASP A 84 -2.14 -17.96 -10.42
C ASP A 84 -1.76 -17.20 -9.16
N ALA A 85 -0.88 -17.76 -8.32
CA ALA A 85 -0.37 -17.06 -7.15
C ALA A 85 0.39 -15.77 -7.51
N ALA A 86 1.25 -15.83 -8.53
CA ALA A 86 1.99 -14.67 -9.01
C ALA A 86 1.05 -13.61 -9.61
N LEU A 87 0.06 -14.04 -10.40
CA LEU A 87 -0.96 -13.14 -10.95
C LEU A 87 -1.72 -12.44 -9.83
N VAL A 88 -2.22 -13.18 -8.84
CA VAL A 88 -3.02 -12.62 -7.74
C VAL A 88 -2.24 -11.55 -6.97
N TYR A 89 -0.93 -11.74 -6.75
CA TYR A 89 -0.07 -10.69 -6.17
C TYR A 89 -0.08 -9.42 -7.05
N ALA A 90 0.10 -9.57 -8.37
CA ALA A 90 0.11 -8.43 -9.29
C ALA A 90 -1.26 -7.72 -9.35
N LEU A 91 -2.39 -8.45 -9.21
CA LEU A 91 -3.72 -7.83 -9.14
C LEU A 91 -3.88 -6.93 -7.90
N GLY A 92 -3.36 -7.36 -6.76
CA GLY A 92 -3.28 -6.50 -5.57
C GLY A 92 -2.41 -5.26 -5.82
N TYR A 93 -1.27 -5.42 -6.50
CA TYR A 93 -0.39 -4.30 -6.84
C TYR A 93 -1.07 -3.30 -7.80
N ILE A 94 -1.92 -3.77 -8.73
CA ILE A 94 -2.72 -2.87 -9.58
C ILE A 94 -3.66 -2.01 -8.72
N CYS A 95 -4.26 -2.57 -7.67
CA CYS A 95 -5.07 -1.78 -6.74
C CYS A 95 -4.25 -0.70 -6.04
N HIS A 96 -3.06 -1.05 -5.52
CA HIS A 96 -2.13 -0.07 -4.94
C HIS A 96 -1.85 1.07 -5.93
N PHE A 97 -1.40 0.72 -7.13
CA PHE A 97 -1.07 1.68 -8.18
C PHE A 97 -2.26 2.60 -8.53
N ALA A 98 -3.45 2.05 -8.69
CA ALA A 98 -4.64 2.82 -9.06
C ALA A 98 -5.03 3.82 -7.96
N LEU A 99 -4.94 3.42 -6.69
CA LEU A 99 -5.25 4.33 -5.57
C LEU A 99 -4.19 5.42 -5.44
N ASP A 100 -2.91 5.05 -5.43
CA ASP A 100 -1.81 5.99 -5.24
C ASP A 100 -1.71 7.01 -6.37
N SER A 101 -1.73 6.56 -7.63
CA SER A 101 -1.68 7.47 -8.78
C SER A 101 -2.87 8.45 -8.84
N THR A 102 -4.00 8.08 -8.21
CA THR A 102 -5.18 8.95 -8.11
C THR A 102 -5.09 9.92 -6.93
N CYS A 103 -4.58 9.47 -5.78
CA CYS A 103 -4.64 10.25 -4.53
C CYS A 103 -3.40 11.11 -4.28
N HIS A 104 -2.20 10.66 -4.61
CA HIS A 104 -0.96 11.36 -4.26
C HIS A 104 -0.84 12.77 -4.82
N PRO A 105 -1.26 13.08 -6.07
CA PRO A 105 -1.21 14.46 -6.56
C PRO A 105 -1.98 15.44 -5.67
N TYR A 106 -3.12 14.99 -5.12
CA TYR A 106 -3.88 15.80 -4.17
C TYR A 106 -3.20 15.87 -2.80
N VAL A 107 -2.71 14.74 -2.26
CA VAL A 107 -2.02 14.71 -0.95
C VAL A 107 -0.84 15.68 -0.96
N GLU A 108 -0.01 15.65 -1.98
CA GLU A 108 1.15 16.52 -2.12
C GLU A 108 0.77 18.00 -2.25
N GLN A 109 -0.29 18.29 -3.00
CA GLN A 109 -0.83 19.63 -3.06
C GLN A 109 -1.31 20.10 -1.68
N TYR A 110 -1.98 19.22 -0.94
CA TYR A 110 -2.51 19.56 0.38
C TYR A 110 -1.39 19.77 1.42
N VAL A 111 -0.33 18.95 1.39
CA VAL A 111 0.88 19.16 2.19
C VAL A 111 1.44 20.58 1.99
N ARG A 112 1.60 20.99 0.72
CA ARG A 112 2.15 22.33 0.37
C ARG A 112 1.27 23.49 0.84
N THR A 113 -0.03 23.31 0.86
CA THR A 113 -0.98 24.38 1.17
C THR A 113 -1.39 24.45 2.63
N SER A 114 -1.48 23.31 3.32
CA SER A 114 -1.93 23.23 4.72
C SER A 114 -0.79 23.19 5.73
N GLY A 115 0.40 22.71 5.31
CA GLY A 115 1.51 22.42 6.21
C GLY A 115 1.31 21.17 7.07
N VAL A 116 0.21 20.42 6.90
CA VAL A 116 0.01 19.10 7.53
C VAL A 116 0.93 18.10 6.85
N SER A 117 1.57 17.21 7.61
CA SER A 117 2.48 16.25 7.03
C SER A 117 1.73 15.18 6.19
N HIS A 118 2.38 14.68 5.14
CA HIS A 118 1.87 13.61 4.27
C HIS A 118 1.36 12.43 5.10
N CYS A 119 2.18 11.92 6.01
CA CYS A 119 1.82 10.78 6.86
C CYS A 119 0.61 11.06 7.76
N GLU A 120 0.43 12.29 8.22
CA GLU A 120 -0.73 12.63 9.05
C GLU A 120 -2.02 12.69 8.24
N ILE A 121 -1.99 13.25 7.02
CA ILE A 121 -3.14 13.27 6.11
C ILE A 121 -3.63 11.85 5.85
N GLU A 122 -2.72 10.95 5.54
CA GLU A 122 -3.04 9.54 5.24
C GLU A 122 -3.50 8.77 6.48
N THR A 123 -2.84 8.97 7.62
CA THR A 123 -3.25 8.33 8.89
C THR A 123 -4.64 8.79 9.32
N GLU A 124 -4.98 10.06 9.13
CA GLU A 124 -6.32 10.57 9.45
C GLU A 124 -7.37 10.00 8.48
N PHE A 125 -7.00 9.76 7.22
CA PHE A 125 -7.89 9.06 6.28
C PHE A 125 -8.09 7.59 6.67
N ASP A 126 -7.04 6.85 7.04
CA ASP A 126 -7.16 5.51 7.62
C ASP A 126 -8.08 5.50 8.85
N ASN A 127 -7.90 6.47 9.75
CA ASN A 127 -8.72 6.62 10.95
C ASN A 127 -10.20 6.90 10.62
N GLN A 128 -10.46 7.70 9.58
CA GLN A 128 -11.81 7.96 9.09
C GLN A 128 -12.48 6.66 8.59
N LEU A 129 -11.76 5.86 7.82
CA LEU A 129 -12.25 4.57 7.30
C LEU A 129 -12.51 3.58 8.44
N LEU A 130 -11.59 3.45 9.41
CA LEU A 130 -11.78 2.63 10.60
C LEU A 130 -13.04 3.02 11.36
N ARG A 131 -13.24 4.31 11.65
CA ARG A 131 -14.44 4.78 12.36
C ARG A 131 -15.72 4.53 11.57
N ARG A 132 -15.69 4.64 10.24
CA ARG A 132 -16.82 4.32 9.36
C ARG A 132 -17.24 2.85 9.46
N GLU A 133 -16.27 1.95 9.68
CA GLU A 133 -16.52 0.53 9.91
C GLU A 133 -16.81 0.19 11.40
N GLY A 134 -16.95 1.18 12.27
CA GLY A 134 -17.21 0.97 13.70
C GLY A 134 -16.00 0.45 14.49
N ARG A 135 -14.80 0.60 13.92
CA ARG A 135 -13.52 0.18 14.52
C ARG A 135 -12.83 1.33 15.24
N ASP A 136 -11.91 1.01 16.13
CA ASP A 136 -11.18 2.00 16.93
C ASP A 136 -9.75 2.20 16.39
N PRO A 137 -9.41 3.40 15.86
CA PRO A 137 -8.08 3.69 15.35
C PRO A 137 -6.95 3.53 16.38
N LEU A 138 -7.25 3.61 17.67
CA LEU A 138 -6.25 3.47 18.73
C LEU A 138 -6.01 2.02 19.15
N HIS A 139 -6.89 1.08 18.78
CA HIS A 139 -6.83 -0.30 19.22
C HIS A 139 -6.78 -1.30 18.06
N ASP A 140 -7.25 -0.92 16.87
CA ASP A 140 -7.28 -1.79 15.71
C ASP A 140 -6.00 -1.72 14.89
N LEU A 141 -5.35 -2.87 14.70
CA LEU A 141 -4.13 -2.97 13.91
C LEU A 141 -4.43 -2.83 12.42
N THR A 142 -3.98 -1.74 11.80
CA THR A 142 -4.19 -1.46 10.36
C THR A 142 -3.58 -2.51 9.43
N ALA A 143 -2.43 -3.11 9.82
CA ALA A 143 -1.75 -4.18 9.09
C ALA A 143 -2.19 -5.60 9.48
N SER A 144 -3.39 -5.77 10.08
CA SER A 144 -3.87 -7.09 10.56
C SER A 144 -4.11 -8.12 9.45
N HIS A 145 -4.29 -7.68 8.21
CA HIS A 145 -4.49 -8.52 7.02
C HIS A 145 -3.19 -9.09 6.47
N ILE A 146 -2.04 -8.53 6.84
CA ILE A 146 -0.73 -9.03 6.39
C ILE A 146 -0.34 -10.26 7.19
N GLN A 147 -0.16 -11.37 6.49
CA GLN A 147 0.24 -12.67 7.04
C GLN A 147 1.64 -13.05 6.54
N PRO A 148 2.71 -12.72 7.28
CA PRO A 148 4.07 -13.03 6.87
C PRO A 148 4.27 -14.55 6.67
N SER A 149 4.75 -14.93 5.48
CA SER A 149 5.03 -16.32 5.14
C SER A 149 6.19 -16.40 4.14
N ARG A 150 7.10 -17.36 4.36
CA ARG A 150 8.17 -17.66 3.38
C ARG A 150 7.61 -18.19 2.06
N ILE A 151 6.45 -18.85 2.10
CA ILE A 151 5.75 -19.33 0.90
C ILE A 151 5.35 -18.14 0.05
N TRP A 152 4.73 -17.12 0.66
CA TRP A 152 4.33 -15.91 -0.04
C TRP A 152 5.55 -15.07 -0.47
N ALA A 153 6.58 -14.99 0.37
CA ALA A 153 7.82 -14.30 0.01
C ALA A 153 8.51 -14.91 -1.23
N ASN A 154 8.45 -16.23 -1.41
CA ASN A 154 8.95 -16.89 -2.63
C ASN A 154 8.18 -16.48 -3.90
N VAL A 155 6.88 -16.17 -3.79
CA VAL A 155 6.07 -15.69 -4.91
C VAL A 155 6.38 -14.20 -5.19
N VAL A 156 6.57 -13.41 -4.15
CA VAL A 156 6.69 -11.94 -4.23
C VAL A 156 8.11 -11.51 -4.65
N ALA A 157 9.16 -12.17 -4.13
CA ALA A 157 10.55 -11.75 -4.38
C ALA A 157 10.92 -11.60 -5.87
N PRO A 158 10.49 -12.47 -6.81
CA PRO A 158 10.83 -12.31 -8.22
C PRO A 158 10.35 -11.00 -8.88
N PHE A 159 9.37 -10.32 -8.29
CA PHE A 159 8.89 -9.03 -8.78
C PHE A 159 9.85 -7.88 -8.48
N TYR A 160 10.78 -8.06 -7.54
CA TYR A 160 11.71 -7.03 -7.08
C TYR A 160 13.15 -7.42 -7.41
N GLU A 161 13.79 -6.68 -8.31
CA GLU A 161 15.15 -6.96 -8.74
C GLU A 161 16.15 -6.80 -7.61
N GLY A 162 17.00 -7.82 -7.43
CA GLY A 162 18.03 -7.80 -6.41
C GLY A 162 17.51 -7.98 -4.96
N VAL A 163 16.22 -8.24 -4.78
CA VAL A 163 15.63 -8.50 -3.45
C VAL A 163 15.45 -10.01 -3.25
N THR A 164 15.94 -10.51 -2.14
CA THR A 164 15.88 -11.93 -1.78
C THR A 164 14.55 -12.29 -1.11
N VAL A 165 14.23 -13.60 -1.11
CA VAL A 165 13.06 -14.13 -0.39
C VAL A 165 13.10 -13.79 1.11
N ASP A 166 14.29 -13.83 1.72
CA ASP A 166 14.45 -13.52 3.13
C ASP A 166 14.20 -12.02 3.42
N GLU A 167 14.60 -11.13 2.53
CA GLU A 167 14.36 -9.69 2.66
C GLU A 167 12.86 -9.38 2.52
N VAL A 168 12.17 -10.00 1.55
CA VAL A 168 10.71 -9.87 1.43
C VAL A 168 10.00 -10.40 2.67
N TYR A 169 10.40 -11.57 3.18
CA TYR A 169 9.81 -12.12 4.41
C TYR A 169 10.04 -11.20 5.61
N GLN A 170 11.24 -10.63 5.74
CA GLN A 170 11.55 -9.66 6.79
C GLN A 170 10.76 -8.36 6.61
N ALA A 171 10.54 -7.90 5.37
CA ALA A 171 9.71 -6.74 5.07
C ALA A 171 8.25 -6.96 5.53
N MET A 172 7.64 -8.10 5.20
CA MET A 172 6.30 -8.46 5.69
C MET A 172 6.22 -8.49 7.21
N THR A 173 7.20 -9.12 7.87
CA THR A 173 7.29 -9.18 9.33
C THR A 173 7.50 -7.79 9.93
N GLY A 174 8.37 -7.01 9.30
CA GLY A 174 8.67 -5.62 9.66
C GLY A 174 7.42 -4.73 9.59
N MET A 175 6.62 -4.88 8.55
CA MET A 175 5.36 -4.14 8.40
C MET A 175 4.43 -4.38 9.59
N VAL A 176 4.13 -5.63 9.90
CA VAL A 176 3.28 -5.98 11.05
C VAL A 176 3.89 -5.48 12.37
N PHE A 177 5.21 -5.59 12.53
CA PHE A 177 5.91 -5.14 13.73
C PHE A 177 5.85 -3.62 13.91
N VAL A 178 6.13 -2.84 12.85
CA VAL A 178 6.12 -1.37 12.90
C VAL A 178 4.71 -0.88 13.21
N HIS A 179 3.68 -1.42 12.54
CA HIS A 179 2.29 -1.04 12.84
C HIS A 179 1.88 -1.37 14.27
N LYS A 180 2.32 -2.51 14.83
CA LYS A 180 2.10 -2.84 16.25
C LYS A 180 2.82 -1.86 17.19
N MET A 181 4.02 -1.41 16.83
CA MET A 181 4.76 -0.43 17.61
C MET A 181 4.07 0.95 17.61
N LEU A 182 3.65 1.42 16.42
CA LEU A 182 2.99 2.71 16.24
C LEU A 182 1.55 2.75 16.78
N LEU A 183 0.91 1.58 16.97
CA LEU A 183 -0.43 1.48 17.55
C LEU A 183 -0.41 1.92 19.02
N ALA A 184 -0.73 3.18 19.25
CA ALA A 184 -0.62 3.85 20.57
C ALA A 184 -1.93 3.78 21.36
N SER A 185 -2.30 2.57 21.82
CA SER A 185 -3.57 2.24 22.47
C SER A 185 -3.82 2.91 23.83
N ASN A 186 -2.82 3.56 24.41
CA ASN A 186 -2.99 4.31 25.65
C ASN A 186 -2.03 5.52 25.72
N PRO A 187 -2.31 6.53 26.58
CA PRO A 187 -1.52 7.74 26.66
C PRO A 187 -0.03 7.53 26.99
N VAL A 188 0.28 6.54 27.82
CA VAL A 188 1.68 6.25 28.21
C VAL A 188 2.45 5.71 27.01
N LYS A 189 1.91 4.71 26.31
CA LYS A 189 2.54 4.17 25.09
C LYS A 189 2.69 5.26 24.04
N ARG A 190 1.65 6.10 23.82
CA ARG A 190 1.71 7.21 22.88
C ARG A 190 2.86 8.18 23.23
N TRP A 191 2.97 8.57 24.51
CA TRP A 191 4.05 9.44 24.97
C TRP A 191 5.43 8.81 24.72
N VAL A 192 5.61 7.53 25.04
CA VAL A 192 6.87 6.80 24.80
C VAL A 192 7.22 6.78 23.31
N VAL A 193 6.27 6.41 22.45
CA VAL A 193 6.49 6.32 20.99
C VAL A 193 6.86 7.69 20.42
N LEU A 194 6.08 8.73 20.74
CA LEU A 194 6.34 10.08 20.23
C LEU A 194 7.67 10.65 20.75
N THR A 195 8.04 10.35 22.01
CA THR A 195 9.33 10.74 22.57
C THR A 195 10.48 10.03 21.86
N ALA A 196 10.34 8.74 21.58
CA ALA A 196 11.34 7.96 20.83
C ALA A 196 11.53 8.49 19.40
N ILE A 197 10.43 8.80 18.68
CA ILE A 197 10.46 9.42 17.34
C ILE A 197 11.22 10.76 17.38
N ARG A 198 10.93 11.60 18.39
CA ARG A 198 11.61 12.90 18.57
C ARG A 198 13.09 12.73 18.87
N ALA A 199 13.45 11.82 19.79
CA ALA A 199 14.84 11.54 20.17
C ALA A 199 15.66 10.96 18.99
N ALA A 200 15.01 10.22 18.10
CA ALA A 200 15.61 9.70 16.87
C ALA A 200 15.77 10.77 15.75
N GLY A 201 15.33 12.02 15.96
CA GLY A 201 15.37 13.09 14.95
C GLY A 201 14.44 12.84 13.76
N LYS A 202 13.40 12.00 13.93
CA LYS A 202 12.47 11.61 12.86
C LYS A 202 11.08 12.25 13.01
N TRP A 203 10.98 13.30 13.82
CA TRP A 203 9.69 13.89 14.17
C TRP A 203 8.88 14.31 12.94
N GLU A 204 9.44 15.15 12.08
CA GLU A 204 8.74 15.69 10.91
C GLU A 204 8.19 14.60 9.97
N PHE A 205 8.89 13.48 9.88
CA PHE A 205 8.51 12.39 9.00
C PHE A 205 7.57 11.37 9.66
N MET A 206 7.75 11.04 10.96
CA MET A 206 7.09 9.88 11.57
C MET A 206 5.99 10.21 12.57
N HIS A 207 5.89 11.44 13.10
CA HIS A 207 4.88 11.73 14.13
C HIS A 207 3.46 11.52 13.62
N GLY A 208 3.21 11.84 12.34
CA GLY A 208 1.93 11.66 11.67
C GLY A 208 1.49 10.20 11.50
N LEU A 209 2.41 9.23 11.67
CA LEU A 209 2.06 7.79 11.64
C LEU A 209 1.39 7.29 12.93
N VAL A 210 1.40 8.09 13.98
CA VAL A 210 0.78 7.72 15.27
C VAL A 210 -0.62 8.32 15.34
N ALA A 211 -1.63 7.47 15.26
CA ALA A 211 -3.04 7.87 15.24
C ALA A 211 -3.38 8.85 16.37
N ASN A 212 -4.08 9.93 16.06
CA ASN A 212 -4.54 10.91 17.04
C ASN A 212 -5.76 10.37 17.80
N PRO A 213 -5.88 10.63 19.14
CA PRO A 213 -7.06 10.28 19.93
C PRO A 213 -8.34 10.97 19.42
N GLN A 214 -8.18 12.19 18.92
CA GLN A 214 -9.26 12.95 18.27
C GLN A 214 -8.86 13.24 16.82
N PRO A 215 -9.81 13.28 15.89
CA PRO A 215 -9.53 13.66 14.51
C PRO A 215 -8.84 15.02 14.43
N ASN A 216 -7.84 15.16 13.57
CA ASN A 216 -7.23 16.44 13.30
C ASN A 216 -8.19 17.30 12.46
N PRO A 217 -8.69 18.45 12.98
CA PRO A 217 -9.63 19.31 12.25
C PRO A 217 -9.06 19.80 10.91
N GLN A 218 -7.73 19.95 10.80
CA GLN A 218 -7.05 20.35 9.56
C GLN A 218 -7.13 19.26 8.48
N CYS A 219 -7.40 18.00 8.84
CA CYS A 219 -7.56 16.91 7.87
C CYS A 219 -9.03 16.64 7.49
N THR A 220 -9.98 17.45 7.96
CA THR A 220 -11.40 17.25 7.67
C THR A 220 -11.69 17.37 6.17
N GLU A 221 -11.14 18.38 5.53
CA GLU A 221 -11.37 18.61 4.09
C GLU A 221 -10.59 17.60 3.23
N SER A 222 -9.34 17.31 3.61
CA SER A 222 -8.56 16.29 2.91
C SER A 222 -9.22 14.91 2.99
N GLY A 223 -9.81 14.55 4.13
CA GLY A 223 -10.52 13.29 4.29
C GLY A 223 -11.72 13.15 3.36
N LYS A 224 -12.50 14.24 3.13
CA LYS A 224 -13.63 14.24 2.18
C LYS A 224 -13.13 14.09 0.73
N GLN A 225 -12.10 14.82 0.37
CA GLN A 225 -11.55 14.79 -0.97
C GLN A 225 -10.91 13.44 -1.28
N LEU A 226 -10.17 12.87 -0.31
CA LEU A 226 -9.58 11.54 -0.44
C LEU A 226 -10.66 10.45 -0.57
N ASP A 227 -11.80 10.57 0.13
CA ASP A 227 -12.94 9.64 -0.04
C ASP A 227 -13.50 9.72 -1.47
N ALA A 228 -13.65 10.92 -2.03
CA ALA A 228 -14.10 11.09 -3.41
C ALA A 228 -13.11 10.51 -4.43
N LEU A 229 -11.80 10.73 -4.25
CA LEU A 229 -10.74 10.19 -5.08
C LEU A 229 -10.67 8.66 -4.98
N TYR A 230 -10.77 8.11 -3.77
CA TYR A 230 -10.86 6.68 -3.51
C TYR A 230 -12.00 6.04 -4.29
N GLN A 231 -13.21 6.62 -4.24
CA GLN A 231 -14.37 6.11 -4.99
C GLN A 231 -14.15 6.19 -6.51
N SER A 232 -13.49 7.23 -7.00
CA SER A 232 -13.19 7.39 -8.42
C SER A 232 -12.10 6.42 -8.92
N ALA A 233 -11.20 5.97 -8.05
CA ALA A 233 -10.13 5.03 -8.38
C ALA A 233 -10.65 3.58 -8.52
N ILE A 234 -11.79 3.21 -7.91
CA ILE A 234 -12.33 1.84 -7.98
C ILE A 234 -12.58 1.40 -9.42
N PRO A 235 -13.36 2.12 -10.26
CA PRO A 235 -13.56 1.71 -11.65
C PRO A 235 -12.27 1.71 -12.47
N LEU A 236 -11.29 2.56 -12.16
CA LEU A 236 -9.98 2.53 -12.77
C LEU A 236 -9.27 1.20 -12.46
N ALA A 237 -9.19 0.80 -11.19
CA ALA A 237 -8.56 -0.45 -10.78
C ALA A 237 -9.23 -1.67 -11.42
N VAL A 238 -10.57 -1.72 -11.44
CA VAL A 238 -11.34 -2.81 -12.06
C VAL A 238 -11.03 -2.90 -13.56
N ARG A 239 -10.97 -1.78 -14.26
CA ARG A 239 -10.62 -1.73 -15.69
C ARG A 239 -9.19 -2.22 -15.91
N LEU A 240 -8.21 -1.68 -15.18
CA LEU A 240 -6.80 -2.04 -15.30
C LEU A 240 -6.57 -3.54 -15.02
N ILE A 241 -7.23 -4.10 -14.01
CA ILE A 241 -7.17 -5.53 -13.70
C ILE A 241 -7.68 -6.38 -14.87
N ASN A 242 -8.86 -6.05 -15.42
CA ASN A 242 -9.45 -6.82 -16.52
C ASN A 242 -8.57 -6.77 -17.77
N GLU A 243 -8.06 -5.60 -18.13
CA GLU A 243 -7.18 -5.42 -19.29
C GLU A 243 -5.83 -6.13 -19.08
N TYR A 244 -5.26 -6.05 -17.89
CA TYR A 244 -4.00 -6.73 -17.56
C TYR A 244 -4.13 -8.25 -17.69
N VAL A 245 -5.23 -8.82 -17.17
CA VAL A 245 -5.50 -10.26 -17.27
C VAL A 245 -5.73 -10.67 -18.72
N ALA A 246 -6.50 -9.90 -19.49
CA ALA A 246 -6.75 -10.19 -20.92
C ALA A 246 -5.47 -10.10 -21.76
N GLY A 247 -4.58 -9.16 -21.43
CA GLY A 247 -3.31 -8.94 -22.11
C GLY A 247 -2.14 -9.78 -21.62
N LEU A 248 -2.32 -10.62 -20.59
CA LEU A 248 -1.22 -11.28 -19.89
C LEU A 248 -0.37 -12.18 -20.80
N ASP A 249 -0.98 -12.86 -21.74
CA ASP A 249 -0.31 -13.79 -22.68
C ASP A 249 -0.05 -13.19 -24.05
N THR A 250 -0.25 -11.90 -24.20
CA THR A 250 -0.05 -11.17 -25.46
C THR A 250 1.08 -10.15 -25.30
N ASP A 251 1.57 -9.63 -26.42
CA ASP A 251 2.50 -8.50 -26.45
C ASP A 251 1.75 -7.16 -26.62
N ALA A 252 0.45 -7.15 -26.31
CA ALA A 252 -0.36 -5.94 -26.33
C ALA A 252 0.23 -4.89 -25.36
N PRO A 253 0.28 -3.61 -25.75
CA PRO A 253 0.73 -2.54 -24.86
C PRO A 253 -0.15 -2.49 -23.61
N LEU A 254 0.43 -2.05 -22.52
CA LEU A 254 -0.31 -1.75 -21.29
C LEU A 254 -1.19 -0.51 -21.51
N ASP A 255 -2.27 -0.40 -20.71
CA ASP A 255 -3.13 0.78 -20.70
C ASP A 255 -2.30 2.06 -20.44
N ALA A 256 -2.71 3.17 -21.04
CA ALA A 256 -2.04 4.46 -20.91
C ALA A 256 -1.96 4.95 -19.45
N ALA A 257 -2.89 4.54 -18.59
CA ALA A 257 -2.85 4.89 -17.18
C ALA A 257 -1.57 4.40 -16.48
N TYR A 258 -0.95 3.31 -16.94
CA TYR A 258 0.32 2.84 -16.39
C TYR A 258 1.52 3.73 -16.71
N GLN A 259 1.36 4.78 -17.52
CA GLN A 259 2.39 5.81 -17.70
C GLN A 259 2.52 6.75 -16.49
N HIS A 260 1.52 6.80 -15.62
CA HIS A 260 1.62 7.53 -14.36
C HIS A 260 2.57 6.84 -13.38
N THR A 261 3.01 7.59 -12.38
CA THR A 261 3.79 7.07 -11.24
C THR A 261 2.85 6.80 -10.05
N CYS A 262 3.32 6.06 -9.06
CA CYS A 262 2.64 5.94 -7.76
C CYS A 262 2.87 7.17 -6.85
N GLY A 263 3.85 8.00 -7.20
CA GLY A 263 4.22 9.21 -6.47
C GLY A 263 3.75 10.48 -7.16
N GLU A 264 4.51 11.56 -6.98
CA GLU A 264 4.28 12.84 -7.64
C GLU A 264 4.53 12.77 -9.15
N ASN A 265 3.69 13.45 -9.91
CA ASN A 265 3.96 13.89 -11.28
C ASN A 265 4.38 15.35 -11.29
#